data_ea6fb8be0711479673fdbad834f7134b
#
_entry.id   ea6fb8be0711479673fdbad834f7134b
#
_cell.length_a   1.000
_cell.length_b   1.000
_cell.length_c   1.000
_cell.angle_alpha   90.00
_cell.angle_beta   90.00
_cell.angle_gamma   90.00
#
_symmetry.space_group_name_H-M   'P 1'
#
loop_
_entity.id
_entity.type
_entity.pdbx_description
1 polymer ?
#
loop_
_entity_poly.entity_id
_entity_poly.type
_entity_poly.pdbx_seq_one_letter_code
_entity_poly.pdbx_strand_id
1 'polypeptide(L)'
;HRYWSGHIRDDEDLKRCWAEMIGLYDHTYDPATSKAQVEDGFYRHEAHNWCFQHNWDNYDVKPQLPGVRVPVLVTVGRYDWVTPVSCSQTIADLIPNAELVIFENSGHAPQREERDLFQQVIRDFMHRAVPLAVNA
;
A
#
# COMPACT_ATOMS: atom_id res chain seq x y z
N HIS A 1 -5.15 19.44 -0.15
CA HIS A 1 -6.44 18.86 0.24
C HIS A 1 -6.50 18.69 1.76
N ARG A 2 -7.68 18.87 2.39
CA ARG A 2 -7.84 18.82 3.85
C ARG A 2 -7.44 17.46 4.46
N TYR A 3 -7.65 16.37 3.75
CA TYR A 3 -7.21 15.02 4.16
C TYR A 3 -5.74 14.98 4.58
N TRP A 4 -4.86 15.67 3.85
CA TRP A 4 -3.41 15.68 4.10
C TRP A 4 -2.94 16.76 5.10
N SER A 5 -3.89 17.54 5.65
CA SER A 5 -3.53 18.69 6.50
C SER A 5 -3.18 18.34 7.94
N GLY A 6 -3.57 17.15 8.41
CA GLY A 6 -3.49 16.79 9.81
C GLY A 6 -4.49 17.55 10.70
N HIS A 7 -5.54 18.16 10.12
CA HIS A 7 -6.54 18.97 10.83
C HIS A 7 -7.98 18.48 10.53
N ILE A 8 -8.19 17.19 10.60
CA ILE A 8 -9.51 16.57 10.52
C ILE A 8 -10.23 16.76 11.87
N ARG A 9 -11.51 17.11 11.85
CA ARG A 9 -12.27 17.52 13.05
C ARG A 9 -12.71 16.35 13.93
N ASP A 10 -13.19 15.28 13.29
CA ASP A 10 -13.75 14.09 13.92
C ASP A 10 -13.71 12.89 12.96
N ASP A 11 -14.10 11.70 13.44
CA ASP A 11 -14.07 10.46 12.64
C ASP A 11 -15.02 10.52 11.44
N GLU A 12 -16.18 11.18 11.58
CA GLU A 12 -17.12 11.39 10.48
C GLU A 12 -16.55 12.33 9.40
N ASP A 13 -15.79 13.32 9.81
CA ASP A 13 -15.09 14.22 8.91
C ASP A 13 -14.00 13.50 8.14
N LEU A 14 -13.26 12.60 8.80
CA LEU A 14 -12.27 11.74 8.17
C LEU A 14 -12.93 10.80 7.14
N LYS A 15 -14.04 10.17 7.52
CA LYS A 15 -14.81 9.31 6.63
C LYS A 15 -15.29 10.04 5.37
N ARG A 16 -15.80 11.28 5.52
CA ARG A 16 -16.20 12.10 4.37
C ARG A 16 -15.03 12.44 3.45
N CYS A 17 -13.90 12.85 4.04
CA CYS A 17 -12.69 13.13 3.24
C CYS A 17 -12.20 11.90 2.49
N TRP A 18 -12.27 10.72 3.12
CA TRP A 18 -11.92 9.45 2.49
C TRP A 18 -12.86 9.10 1.34
N ALA A 19 -14.17 9.27 1.53
CA ALA A 19 -15.18 9.02 0.50
C ALA A 19 -14.94 9.84 -0.79
N GLU A 20 -14.41 11.05 -0.65
CA GLU A 20 -14.06 11.91 -1.80
C GLU A 20 -12.82 11.41 -2.57
N MET A 21 -11.96 10.63 -1.90
CA MET A 21 -10.65 10.26 -2.43
C MET A 21 -10.54 8.78 -2.85
N ILE A 22 -11.32 7.90 -2.22
CA ILE A 22 -11.16 6.45 -2.36
C ILE A 22 -11.17 5.98 -3.82
N GLY A 23 -12.03 6.58 -4.66
CA GLY A 23 -12.11 6.25 -6.07
C GLY A 23 -10.87 6.55 -6.90
N LEU A 24 -9.97 7.39 -6.38
CA LEU A 24 -8.70 7.70 -7.02
C LEU A 24 -7.62 6.63 -6.77
N TYR A 25 -7.85 5.76 -5.80
CA TYR A 25 -6.89 4.70 -5.42
C TYR A 25 -6.92 3.51 -6.39
N ASP A 26 -8.00 3.32 -7.11
CA ASP A 26 -8.16 2.23 -8.07
C ASP A 26 -7.81 2.69 -9.49
N HIS A 27 -7.24 1.80 -10.30
CA HIS A 27 -7.05 2.03 -11.73
C HIS A 27 -8.40 2.11 -12.45
N THR A 28 -9.32 1.21 -12.07
CA THR A 28 -10.69 1.21 -12.58
C THR A 28 -11.65 1.59 -11.48
N TYR A 29 -12.27 2.77 -11.59
CA TYR A 29 -13.24 3.24 -10.61
C TYR A 29 -14.54 2.45 -10.65
N ASP A 30 -14.91 1.86 -9.52
CA ASP A 30 -16.23 1.25 -9.28
C ASP A 30 -16.91 1.91 -8.07
N PRO A 31 -18.00 2.67 -8.29
CA PRO A 31 -18.72 3.36 -7.21
C PRO A 31 -19.24 2.43 -6.11
N ALA A 32 -19.66 1.20 -6.47
CA ALA A 32 -20.20 0.25 -5.50
C ALA A 32 -19.11 -0.26 -4.55
N THR A 33 -17.97 -0.65 -5.09
CA THR A 33 -16.79 -1.06 -4.34
C THR A 33 -16.26 0.08 -3.46
N SER A 34 -16.15 1.29 -4.00
CA SER A 34 -15.70 2.47 -3.24
C SER A 34 -16.64 2.78 -2.06
N LYS A 35 -17.96 2.72 -2.28
CA LYS A 35 -18.95 2.92 -1.22
C LYS A 35 -18.82 1.87 -0.12
N ALA A 36 -18.72 0.58 -0.48
CA ALA A 36 -18.55 -0.48 0.51
C ALA A 36 -17.28 -0.29 1.35
N GLN A 37 -16.15 0.06 0.73
CA GLN A 37 -14.90 0.34 1.45
C GLN A 37 -15.03 1.51 2.43
N VAL A 38 -15.78 2.55 2.07
CA VAL A 38 -16.04 3.68 2.98
C VAL A 38 -16.94 3.25 4.14
N GLU A 39 -17.96 2.45 3.90
CA GLU A 39 -18.89 1.99 4.93
C GLU A 39 -18.24 1.01 5.91
N ASP A 40 -17.39 0.11 5.43
CA ASP A 40 -16.68 -0.89 6.24
C ASP A 40 -15.40 -0.33 6.89
N GLY A 41 -15.02 0.89 6.57
CA GLY A 41 -13.80 1.53 7.05
C GLY A 41 -13.85 1.85 8.55
N PHE A 42 -12.71 1.71 9.22
CA PHE A 42 -12.52 2.13 10.60
C PHE A 42 -11.76 3.45 10.64
N TYR A 43 -12.37 4.48 11.22
CA TYR A 43 -11.85 5.84 11.19
C TYR A 43 -11.40 6.30 12.57
N ARG A 44 -10.21 6.90 12.64
CA ARG A 44 -9.61 7.51 13.83
C ARG A 44 -8.90 8.79 13.44
N HIS A 45 -9.60 9.91 13.49
CA HIS A 45 -9.07 11.22 13.08
C HIS A 45 -7.88 11.65 13.92
N GLU A 46 -7.83 11.33 15.21
CA GLU A 46 -6.71 11.66 16.08
C GLU A 46 -5.40 11.01 15.62
N ALA A 47 -5.44 9.70 15.31
CA ALA A 47 -4.27 8.98 14.78
C ALA A 47 -3.85 9.50 13.40
N HIS A 48 -4.82 9.79 12.54
CA HIS A 48 -4.60 10.41 11.24
C HIS A 48 -3.92 11.77 11.38
N ASN A 49 -4.46 12.66 12.19
CA ASN A 49 -3.91 13.99 12.43
C ASN A 49 -2.50 13.92 13.01
N TRP A 50 -2.28 13.06 13.99
CA TRP A 50 -0.96 12.86 14.59
C TRP A 50 0.07 12.44 13.54
N CYS A 51 -0.27 11.50 12.66
CA CYS A 51 0.61 11.04 11.59
C CYS A 51 1.05 12.19 10.68
N PHE A 52 0.11 13.01 10.21
CA PHE A 52 0.41 14.11 9.30
C PHE A 52 1.09 15.30 9.97
N GLN A 53 0.85 15.53 11.27
CA GLN A 53 1.48 16.62 12.02
C GLN A 53 2.91 16.29 12.47
N HIS A 54 3.24 15.02 12.74
CA HIS A 54 4.48 14.68 13.44
C HIS A 54 5.38 13.72 12.68
N ASN A 55 4.79 12.85 11.85
CA ASN A 55 5.53 11.74 11.23
C ASN A 55 5.78 11.97 9.73
N TRP A 56 4.86 12.60 9.01
CA TRP A 56 4.88 12.69 7.56
C TRP A 56 6.20 13.28 7.00
N ASP A 57 6.67 14.38 7.56
CA ASP A 57 7.88 15.07 7.10
C ASP A 57 9.18 14.47 7.67
N ASN A 58 9.09 13.62 8.70
CA ASN A 58 10.25 13.11 9.44
C ASN A 58 10.48 11.61 9.22
N TYR A 59 9.56 10.92 8.55
CA TYR A 59 9.64 9.49 8.34
C TYR A 59 10.50 9.16 7.11
N ASP A 60 11.74 8.73 7.35
CA ASP A 60 12.61 8.19 6.30
C ASP A 60 13.33 6.92 6.80
N VAL A 61 12.94 5.78 6.25
CA VAL A 61 13.54 4.47 6.57
C VAL A 61 14.55 4.00 5.51
N LYS A 62 14.77 4.77 4.45
CA LYS A 62 15.69 4.38 3.37
C LYS A 62 17.08 4.01 3.86
N PRO A 63 17.68 4.72 4.86
CA PRO A 63 18.99 4.36 5.37
C PRO A 63 19.08 2.97 6.04
N GLN A 64 17.93 2.43 6.51
CA GLN A 64 17.86 1.12 7.17
C GLN A 64 17.63 -0.04 6.19
N LEU A 65 17.07 0.24 5.00
CA LEU A 65 16.70 -0.80 4.01
C LEU A 65 17.88 -1.70 3.58
N PRO A 66 19.12 -1.19 3.41
CA PRO A 66 20.26 -2.06 3.10
C PRO A 66 20.59 -3.09 4.19
N GLY A 67 20.07 -2.91 5.39
CA GLY A 67 20.20 -3.83 6.52
C GLY A 67 19.22 -5.01 6.53
N VAL A 68 18.19 -5.00 5.69
CA VAL A 68 17.19 -6.07 5.61
C VAL A 68 17.85 -7.35 5.07
N ARG A 69 17.64 -8.48 5.80
CA ARG A 69 18.29 -9.77 5.49
C ARG A 69 17.29 -10.87 5.13
N VAL A 70 16.02 -10.64 5.31
CA VAL A 70 14.96 -11.57 4.92
C VAL A 70 14.63 -11.40 3.45
N PRO A 71 14.09 -12.44 2.77
CA PRO A 71 13.53 -12.28 1.43
C PRO A 71 12.42 -11.23 1.44
N VAL A 72 12.39 -10.35 0.45
CA VAL A 72 11.41 -9.27 0.33
C VAL A 72 10.80 -9.30 -1.06
N LEU A 73 9.48 -9.26 -1.10
CA LEU A 73 8.71 -9.00 -2.30
C LEU A 73 8.08 -7.60 -2.20
N VAL A 74 8.42 -6.75 -3.13
CA VAL A 74 7.83 -5.41 -3.29
C VAL A 74 6.79 -5.49 -4.41
N THR A 75 5.56 -5.08 -4.12
CA THR A 75 4.46 -5.08 -5.11
C THR A 75 3.89 -3.68 -5.29
N VAL A 76 3.54 -3.33 -6.52
CA VAL A 76 2.95 -2.01 -6.83
C VAL A 76 2.07 -2.12 -8.07
N GLY A 77 0.98 -1.35 -8.11
CA GLY A 77 0.20 -1.17 -9.33
C GLY A 77 0.85 -0.15 -10.27
N ARG A 78 0.73 -0.37 -11.58
CA ARG A 78 1.26 0.53 -12.61
C ARG A 78 0.70 1.95 -12.49
N TYR A 79 -0.57 2.06 -12.09
CA TYR A 79 -1.31 3.30 -12.00
C TYR A 79 -1.45 3.82 -10.56
N ASP A 80 -0.60 3.32 -9.64
CA ASP A 80 -0.56 3.81 -8.27
C ASP A 80 0.02 5.24 -8.24
N TRP A 81 -0.83 6.21 -7.99
CA TRP A 81 -0.43 7.61 -7.86
C TRP A 81 -0.13 8.00 -6.41
N VAL A 82 -0.56 7.19 -5.43
CA VAL A 82 -0.32 7.43 -3.99
C VAL A 82 1.12 7.12 -3.63
N THR A 83 1.57 5.92 -4.04
CA THR A 83 2.95 5.46 -3.91
C THR A 83 3.44 4.94 -5.28
N PRO A 84 3.84 5.85 -6.18
CA PRO A 84 4.18 5.51 -7.55
C PRO A 84 5.25 4.43 -7.67
N VAL A 85 5.30 3.77 -8.83
CA VAL A 85 6.28 2.71 -9.14
C VAL A 85 7.71 3.10 -8.76
N SER A 86 8.08 4.37 -8.92
CA SER A 86 9.41 4.88 -8.55
C SER A 86 9.72 4.75 -7.05
N CYS A 87 8.72 4.85 -6.18
CA CYS A 87 8.89 4.62 -4.74
C CYS A 87 9.20 3.15 -4.46
N SER A 88 8.44 2.24 -5.06
CA SER A 88 8.63 0.79 -4.93
C SER A 88 9.95 0.35 -5.55
N GLN A 89 10.35 0.94 -6.69
CA GLN A 89 11.66 0.71 -7.29
C GLN A 89 12.79 1.11 -6.32
N THR A 90 12.67 2.29 -5.69
CA THR A 90 13.65 2.75 -4.69
C THR A 90 13.79 1.76 -3.53
N ILE A 91 12.67 1.21 -3.03
CA ILE A 91 12.68 0.19 -1.97
C ILE A 91 13.40 -1.07 -2.46
N ALA A 92 13.06 -1.56 -3.64
CA ALA A 92 13.65 -2.76 -4.20
C ALA A 92 15.15 -2.60 -4.47
N ASP A 93 15.59 -1.44 -4.94
CA ASP A 93 16.99 -1.14 -5.20
C ASP A 93 17.84 -1.07 -3.92
N LEU A 94 17.23 -0.66 -2.79
CA LEU A 94 17.92 -0.50 -1.51
C LEU A 94 17.97 -1.79 -0.69
N ILE A 95 17.02 -2.71 -0.87
CA ILE A 95 16.97 -3.98 -0.13
C ILE A 95 17.75 -5.06 -0.93
N PRO A 96 18.81 -5.68 -0.35
CA PRO A 96 19.52 -6.75 -1.01
C PRO A 96 18.61 -7.92 -1.38
N ASN A 97 18.60 -8.30 -2.67
CA ASN A 97 17.80 -9.42 -3.21
C ASN A 97 16.27 -9.24 -3.07
N ALA A 98 15.77 -8.03 -3.01
CA ALA A 98 14.34 -7.80 -3.13
C ALA A 98 13.85 -8.11 -4.56
N GLU A 99 12.67 -8.72 -4.65
CA GLU A 99 11.94 -8.90 -5.91
C GLU A 99 10.90 -7.78 -6.06
N LEU A 100 10.84 -7.14 -7.23
CA LEU A 100 9.82 -6.14 -7.55
C LEU A 100 8.85 -6.72 -8.58
N VAL A 101 7.55 -6.66 -8.28
CA VAL A 101 6.49 -7.02 -9.21
C VAL A 101 5.55 -5.83 -9.42
N ILE A 102 5.35 -5.45 -10.68
CA ILE A 102 4.46 -4.38 -11.10
C ILE A 102 3.20 -5.01 -11.70
N PHE A 103 2.05 -4.66 -11.14
CA PHE A 103 0.73 -5.09 -11.61
C PHE A 103 0.23 -4.10 -12.65
N GLU A 104 0.20 -4.52 -13.91
CA GLU A 104 0.05 -3.63 -15.06
C GLU A 104 -1.34 -3.01 -15.22
N ASN A 105 -2.37 -3.57 -14.55
CA ASN A 105 -3.77 -3.09 -14.62
C ASN A 105 -4.30 -2.68 -13.24
N SER A 106 -3.42 -2.28 -12.31
CA SER A 106 -3.81 -1.93 -10.95
C SER A 106 -3.35 -0.53 -10.56
N GLY A 107 -4.14 0.11 -9.70
CA GLY A 107 -3.78 1.28 -8.92
C GLY A 107 -3.13 0.90 -7.59
N HIS A 108 -3.59 1.51 -6.48
CA HIS A 108 -3.01 1.31 -5.15
C HIS A 108 -3.37 -0.04 -4.50
N ALA A 109 -4.25 -0.83 -5.10
CA ALA A 109 -4.77 -2.06 -4.51
C ALA A 109 -4.71 -3.27 -5.45
N PRO A 110 -3.52 -3.71 -5.91
CA PRO A 110 -3.39 -4.84 -6.81
C PRO A 110 -3.96 -6.15 -6.23
N GLN A 111 -3.96 -6.31 -4.91
CA GLN A 111 -4.59 -7.45 -4.22
C GLN A 111 -6.11 -7.53 -4.42
N ARG A 112 -6.74 -6.46 -4.88
CA ARG A 112 -8.16 -6.38 -5.20
C ARG A 112 -8.38 -6.35 -6.71
N GLU A 113 -7.63 -5.52 -7.43
CA GLU A 113 -7.83 -5.25 -8.85
C GLU A 113 -7.32 -6.38 -9.75
N GLU A 114 -6.19 -7.00 -9.40
CA GLU A 114 -5.60 -8.17 -10.09
C GLU A 114 -5.46 -9.35 -9.12
N ARG A 115 -6.53 -9.67 -8.41
CA ARG A 115 -6.56 -10.59 -7.28
C ARG A 115 -5.91 -11.95 -7.55
N ASP A 116 -6.25 -12.59 -8.64
CA ASP A 116 -5.76 -13.94 -8.95
C ASP A 116 -4.26 -13.93 -9.23
N LEU A 117 -3.80 -12.95 -10.01
CA LEU A 117 -2.39 -12.75 -10.29
C LEU A 117 -1.63 -12.39 -9.01
N PHE A 118 -2.19 -11.51 -8.17
CA PHE A 118 -1.58 -11.14 -6.90
C PHE A 118 -1.40 -12.36 -5.99
N GLN A 119 -2.43 -13.19 -5.84
CA GLN A 119 -2.35 -14.42 -5.04
C GLN A 119 -1.34 -15.42 -5.60
N GLN A 120 -1.23 -15.54 -6.92
CA GLN A 120 -0.23 -16.39 -7.55
C GLN A 120 1.18 -15.88 -7.26
N VAL A 121 1.45 -14.61 -7.46
CA VAL A 121 2.75 -13.97 -7.18
C VAL A 121 3.18 -14.19 -5.73
N ILE A 122 2.26 -13.99 -4.76
CA ILE A 122 2.55 -14.24 -3.34
C ILE A 122 2.89 -15.71 -3.08
N ARG A 123 2.10 -16.67 -3.61
CA ARG A 123 2.37 -18.09 -3.43
C ARG A 123 3.73 -18.50 -4.00
N ASP A 124 4.04 -18.03 -5.21
CA ASP A 124 5.29 -18.35 -5.88
C ASP A 124 6.49 -17.78 -5.13
N PHE A 125 6.37 -16.55 -4.65
CA PHE A 125 7.40 -15.95 -3.78
C PHE A 125 7.59 -16.75 -2.49
N MET A 126 6.51 -17.08 -1.79
CA MET A 126 6.59 -17.84 -0.53
C MET A 126 7.21 -19.22 -0.73
N HIS A 127 6.92 -19.92 -1.83
CA HIS A 127 7.52 -21.21 -2.14
C HIS A 127 9.05 -21.09 -2.37
N ARG A 128 9.53 -20.00 -2.96
CA ARG A 128 10.97 -19.76 -3.16
C ARG A 128 11.66 -19.31 -1.88
N ALA A 129 11.00 -18.40 -1.14
CA ALA A 129 11.58 -17.73 0.02
C ALA A 129 11.60 -18.58 1.30
N VAL A 130 10.64 -19.49 1.44
CA VAL A 130 10.52 -20.41 2.58
C VAL A 130 10.63 -21.84 2.05
N PRO A 131 11.84 -22.43 1.97
CA PRO A 131 11.97 -23.82 1.64
C PRO A 131 11.11 -24.64 2.61
N LEU A 132 10.14 -25.39 2.09
CA LEU A 132 9.38 -26.33 2.91
C LEU A 132 10.41 -27.23 3.61
N ALA A 133 10.43 -27.23 4.94
CA ALA A 133 11.18 -28.22 5.69
C ALA A 133 10.66 -29.59 5.21
N VAL A 134 11.43 -30.25 4.37
CA VAL A 134 11.15 -31.64 4.00
C VAL A 134 11.31 -32.40 5.32
N ASN A 135 10.17 -32.85 5.88
CA ASN A 135 10.16 -33.71 7.05
C ASN A 135 11.04 -34.94 6.73
N ALA A 136 12.20 -34.99 7.37
CA ALA A 136 13.05 -36.16 7.42
C ALA A 136 12.51 -37.13 8.47
#